data_57dceaf5b76dca0464df4184d6e843d8
#
_entry.id   57dceaf5b76dca0464df4184d6e843d8
#
_cell.length_a   1.000
_cell.length_b   1.000
_cell.length_c   1.000
_cell.angle_alpha   90.00
_cell.angle_beta   90.00
_cell.angle_gamma   90.00
#
_symmetry.space_group_name_H-M   'P 1'
#
loop_
_entity.id
_entity.type
_entity.pdbx_description
1 polymer ?
#
loop_
_entity_poly.entity_id
_entity_poly.type
_entity_poly.pdbx_seq_one_letter_code
_entity_poly.pdbx_strand_id
1 'polypeptide(L)'
;MKKAKWLCTAAAVLALSVAVAGCGGSDDKKAADSKGGPKGDVMVYTSIYPDIIDKMCKPNVAKAFPDMKVTWFQGGTEKVITKITGEIKANKIGTDVLMVADPSYYLTLQDQGLLLDYVSPNLKDVITDKDKNGAWSSVRVCNMIIAYNSDKLKPEDAPKSWKDLTDPKWKGKIAMPNPMLSGTAYVAVGALADKYGWEYFDQLKANDIRVEEGNSAIQNKLLTGEYAAAMILEENVLKLANTKNEPLKVSYPEDGVIIIPSPIAIFKATKNPEGAKALVDWWLSKDGQQAVVQGWMHSV
;
A
#
# COMPACT_ATOMS: atom_id res chain seq x y z
N MET A 1 -32.68 -65.57 21.72
CA MET A 1 -32.95 -66.79 20.91
C MET A 1 -32.05 -66.75 19.68
N LYS A 2 -31.23 -67.77 19.51
CA LYS A 2 -30.56 -68.37 18.32
C LYS A 2 -29.64 -67.44 17.54
N LYS A 3 -28.24 -67.53 17.64
CA LYS A 3 -27.30 -68.59 17.12
C LYS A 3 -27.40 -68.71 15.58
N ALA A 4 -26.35 -68.49 14.80
CA ALA A 4 -25.21 -69.38 14.48
C ALA A 4 -24.27 -68.57 13.53
N LYS A 5 -22.93 -68.45 13.62
CA LYS A 5 -21.84 -69.41 13.40
C LYS A 5 -21.77 -69.97 11.98
N TRP A 6 -20.65 -69.75 11.27
CA TRP A 6 -19.68 -70.70 10.68
C TRP A 6 -18.80 -69.92 9.68
N LEU A 7 -17.51 -69.85 9.78
CA LEU A 7 -16.30 -70.65 9.75
C LEU A 7 -15.79 -71.07 8.39
N CYS A 8 -14.51 -70.76 8.19
CA CYS A 8 -13.43 -71.47 7.44
C CYS A 8 -13.37 -71.25 5.90
N THR A 9 -12.30 -71.08 5.24
CA THR A 9 -10.98 -71.74 5.38
C THR A 9 -9.89 -71.02 4.61
N ALA A 10 -8.66 -71.17 5.04
CA ALA A 10 -7.37 -70.69 4.57
C ALA A 10 -6.90 -71.37 3.28
N ALA A 11 -6.02 -70.75 2.53
CA ALA A 11 -4.91 -71.41 1.84
C ALA A 11 -3.74 -70.45 1.63
N ALA A 12 -2.63 -70.82 2.19
CA ALA A 12 -1.31 -70.21 2.06
C ALA A 12 -0.58 -70.82 0.87
N VAL A 13 0.19 -69.97 0.14
CA VAL A 13 1.34 -70.47 -0.67
C VAL A 13 2.50 -69.50 -0.49
N LEU A 14 3.59 -70.05 0.06
CA LEU A 14 4.93 -69.48 0.13
C LEU A 14 5.61 -69.54 -1.23
N ALA A 15 6.39 -68.52 -1.54
CA ALA A 15 7.62 -68.71 -2.35
C ALA A 15 8.65 -67.62 -2.02
N LEU A 16 9.82 -68.07 -1.71
CA LEU A 16 11.04 -67.45 -1.20
C LEU A 16 11.85 -66.67 -2.21
N SER A 17 12.69 -65.79 -1.64
CA SER A 17 14.07 -65.39 -2.03
C SER A 17 14.20 -64.34 -3.14
N VAL A 18 15.04 -63.28 -3.02
CA VAL A 18 16.47 -63.22 -2.74
C VAL A 18 16.83 -61.82 -2.22
N ALA A 19 17.66 -61.75 -1.17
CA ALA A 19 18.34 -60.55 -0.70
C ALA A 19 19.50 -60.20 -1.63
N VAL A 20 19.62 -58.91 -1.97
CA VAL A 20 20.91 -58.29 -2.35
C VAL A 20 21.06 -56.99 -1.56
N ALA A 21 22.08 -56.99 -0.72
CA ALA A 21 22.58 -55.81 -0.01
C ALA A 21 23.32 -54.92 -0.98
N GLY A 22 23.04 -53.63 -0.96
CA GLY A 22 23.76 -52.55 -1.63
C GLY A 22 23.74 -51.32 -0.78
N CYS A 23 24.87 -50.95 -0.22
CA CYS A 23 25.15 -49.76 0.59
C CYS A 23 24.96 -48.45 -0.15
N GLY A 24 24.55 -47.43 0.59
CA GLY A 24 25.04 -46.07 0.48
C GLY A 24 24.27 -45.17 -0.47
N GLY A 25 23.63 -44.17 0.09
CA GLY A 25 23.10 -43.03 -0.63
C GLY A 25 22.28 -42.15 0.30
N SER A 26 22.86 -41.07 0.77
CA SER A 26 22.27 -39.96 1.51
C SER A 26 20.89 -39.60 0.96
N ASP A 27 19.90 -39.59 1.84
CA ASP A 27 18.58 -39.02 1.60
C ASP A 27 18.67 -37.49 1.44
N ASP A 28 19.07 -37.03 0.28
CA ASP A 28 18.70 -35.70 -0.21
C ASP A 28 17.20 -35.73 -0.52
N LYS A 29 16.38 -35.31 0.44
CA LYS A 29 15.01 -34.90 0.17
C LYS A 29 15.06 -33.70 -0.78
N LYS A 30 15.14 -33.95 -2.07
CA LYS A 30 14.74 -32.99 -3.09
C LYS A 30 13.33 -32.55 -2.75
N ALA A 31 13.22 -31.30 -2.30
CA ALA A 31 11.95 -30.57 -2.30
C ALA A 31 11.36 -30.75 -3.71
N ALA A 32 10.17 -31.33 -3.78
CA ALA A 32 9.44 -31.47 -5.02
C ALA A 32 9.24 -30.06 -5.61
N ASP A 33 9.89 -29.79 -6.72
CA ASP A 33 9.74 -28.60 -7.53
C ASP A 33 8.27 -28.60 -8.03
N SER A 34 7.40 -27.92 -7.28
CA SER A 34 6.02 -27.70 -7.70
C SER A 34 6.08 -26.68 -8.86
N LYS A 35 6.08 -27.17 -10.09
CA LYS A 35 5.96 -26.41 -11.33
C LYS A 35 4.57 -25.75 -11.45
N GLY A 36 4.17 -24.93 -10.49
CA GLY A 36 2.97 -24.11 -10.54
C GLY A 36 3.25 -22.83 -9.79
N GLY A 37 3.03 -21.67 -10.43
CA GLY A 37 3.12 -20.38 -9.77
C GLY A 37 2.12 -20.25 -8.60
N PRO A 38 2.17 -19.16 -7.82
CA PRO A 38 1.20 -18.89 -6.75
C PRO A 38 -0.23 -18.85 -7.32
N LYS A 39 -1.20 -19.40 -6.59
CA LYS A 39 -2.59 -19.54 -7.03
C LYS A 39 -3.58 -19.26 -5.90
N GLY A 40 -4.85 -19.19 -6.25
CA GLY A 40 -5.97 -18.97 -5.30
C GLY A 40 -6.28 -17.51 -5.07
N ASP A 41 -7.15 -17.25 -4.10
CA ASP A 41 -7.67 -15.92 -3.83
C ASP A 41 -6.73 -15.14 -2.89
N VAL A 42 -6.54 -13.84 -3.19
CA VAL A 42 -5.85 -12.87 -2.32
C VAL A 42 -6.68 -11.60 -2.27
N MET A 43 -7.02 -11.14 -1.06
CA MET A 43 -7.71 -9.88 -0.82
C MET A 43 -6.72 -8.78 -0.44
N VAL A 44 -6.74 -7.69 -1.16
CA VAL A 44 -5.91 -6.50 -0.91
C VAL A 44 -6.78 -5.33 -0.47
N TYR A 45 -6.49 -4.76 0.70
CA TYR A 45 -7.07 -3.47 1.10
C TYR A 45 -6.06 -2.36 0.83
N THR A 46 -6.49 -1.30 0.15
CA THR A 46 -5.56 -0.26 -0.31
C THR A 46 -6.17 1.13 -0.37
N SER A 47 -5.32 2.14 -0.21
CA SER A 47 -5.63 3.54 -0.46
C SER A 47 -5.11 4.06 -1.82
N ILE A 48 -4.56 3.20 -2.66
CA ILE A 48 -4.22 3.55 -4.05
C ILE A 48 -5.49 3.95 -4.80
N TYR A 49 -5.39 4.95 -5.67
CA TYR A 49 -6.56 5.49 -6.39
C TYR A 49 -7.20 4.47 -7.34
N PRO A 50 -8.54 4.49 -7.50
CA PRO A 50 -9.26 3.50 -8.31
C PRO A 50 -8.74 3.39 -9.74
N ASP A 51 -8.43 4.50 -10.38
CA ASP A 51 -7.92 4.53 -11.76
C ASP A 51 -6.51 3.95 -11.89
N ILE A 52 -5.66 4.07 -10.87
CA ILE A 52 -4.36 3.42 -10.80
C ILE A 52 -4.54 1.92 -10.62
N ILE A 53 -5.45 1.50 -9.73
CA ILE A 53 -5.77 0.08 -9.53
C ILE A 53 -6.23 -0.53 -10.85
N ASP A 54 -7.19 0.09 -11.53
CA ASP A 54 -7.79 -0.48 -12.74
C ASP A 54 -6.86 -0.49 -13.95
N LYS A 55 -6.06 0.58 -14.12
CA LYS A 55 -5.20 0.75 -15.31
C LYS A 55 -3.80 0.18 -15.14
N MET A 56 -3.32 0.05 -13.91
CA MET A 56 -1.94 -0.37 -13.64
C MET A 56 -1.88 -1.59 -12.73
N CYS A 57 -2.49 -1.58 -11.52
CA CYS A 57 -2.32 -2.68 -10.57
C CYS A 57 -2.90 -3.99 -11.10
N LYS A 58 -4.19 -3.99 -11.47
CA LYS A 58 -4.89 -5.20 -11.93
C LYS A 58 -4.24 -5.84 -13.16
N PRO A 59 -3.94 -5.10 -14.26
CA PRO A 59 -3.34 -5.71 -15.44
C PRO A 59 -1.96 -6.32 -15.19
N ASN A 60 -1.10 -5.60 -14.44
CA ASN A 60 0.26 -6.08 -14.17
C ASN A 60 0.25 -7.29 -13.22
N VAL A 61 -0.59 -7.26 -12.17
CA VAL A 61 -0.73 -8.38 -11.24
C VAL A 61 -1.33 -9.61 -11.93
N ALA A 62 -2.36 -9.45 -12.76
CA ALA A 62 -2.94 -10.56 -13.53
C ALA A 62 -1.94 -11.16 -14.53
N LYS A 63 -1.08 -10.34 -15.13
CA LYS A 63 0.01 -10.81 -16.00
C LYS A 63 1.06 -11.60 -15.22
N ALA A 64 1.44 -11.12 -14.02
CA ALA A 64 2.44 -11.78 -13.18
C ALA A 64 1.91 -13.09 -12.57
N PHE A 65 0.62 -13.14 -12.25
CA PHE A 65 -0.01 -14.25 -11.51
C PHE A 65 -1.33 -14.68 -12.16
N PRO A 66 -1.28 -15.36 -13.33
CA PRO A 66 -2.50 -15.73 -14.06
C PRO A 66 -3.42 -16.69 -13.30
N ASP A 67 -2.88 -17.49 -12.36
CA ASP A 67 -3.63 -18.45 -11.53
C ASP A 67 -4.09 -17.90 -10.18
N MET A 68 -3.77 -16.62 -9.89
CA MET A 68 -4.25 -15.92 -8.69
C MET A 68 -5.43 -15.02 -9.02
N LYS A 69 -6.47 -15.08 -8.16
CA LYS A 69 -7.56 -14.10 -8.18
C LYS A 69 -7.31 -13.04 -7.11
N VAL A 70 -6.75 -11.89 -7.51
CA VAL A 70 -6.53 -10.77 -6.60
C VAL A 70 -7.74 -9.84 -6.61
N THR A 71 -8.36 -9.68 -5.44
CA THR A 71 -9.51 -8.80 -5.21
C THR A 71 -9.07 -7.56 -4.45
N TRP A 72 -9.60 -6.40 -4.82
CA TRP A 72 -9.19 -5.11 -4.28
C TRP A 72 -10.36 -4.43 -3.57
N PHE A 73 -10.17 -4.10 -2.29
CA PHE A 73 -11.02 -3.15 -1.59
C PHE A 73 -10.28 -1.81 -1.52
N GLN A 74 -10.87 -0.78 -2.13
CA GLN A 74 -10.28 0.55 -2.18
C GLN A 74 -11.07 1.54 -1.30
N GLY A 75 -10.33 2.40 -0.61
CA GLY A 75 -10.86 3.51 0.18
C GLY A 75 -9.76 4.49 0.55
N GLY A 76 -10.13 5.69 1.01
CA GLY A 76 -9.15 6.56 1.69
C GLY A 76 -8.52 5.80 2.87
N THR A 77 -7.29 6.17 3.24
CA THR A 77 -6.52 5.46 4.28
C THR A 77 -7.34 5.24 5.55
N GLU A 78 -7.98 6.29 6.08
CA GLU A 78 -8.75 6.20 7.32
C GLU A 78 -10.01 5.33 7.20
N LYS A 79 -10.63 5.30 6.02
CA LYS A 79 -11.75 4.37 5.75
C LYS A 79 -11.29 2.92 5.78
N VAL A 80 -10.12 2.62 5.22
CA VAL A 80 -9.53 1.28 5.26
C VAL A 80 -9.15 0.91 6.69
N ILE A 81 -8.49 1.81 7.43
CA ILE A 81 -8.12 1.62 8.84
C ILE A 81 -9.36 1.36 9.71
N THR A 82 -10.41 2.17 9.55
CA THR A 82 -11.68 1.99 10.28
C THR A 82 -12.29 0.61 10.03
N LYS A 83 -12.30 0.17 8.76
CA LYS A 83 -12.79 -1.14 8.38
C LYS A 83 -11.99 -2.25 9.06
N ILE A 84 -10.64 -2.21 8.96
CA ILE A 84 -9.75 -3.20 9.57
C ILE A 84 -9.92 -3.21 11.08
N THR A 85 -10.01 -2.05 11.72
CA THR A 85 -10.21 -1.93 13.17
C THR A 85 -11.53 -2.61 13.62
N GLY A 86 -12.59 -2.45 12.84
CA GLY A 86 -13.86 -3.17 13.07
C GLY A 86 -13.72 -4.69 12.91
N GLU A 87 -12.98 -5.13 11.89
CA GLU A 87 -12.70 -6.55 11.64
C GLU A 87 -11.83 -7.19 12.72
N ILE A 88 -10.81 -6.46 13.23
CA ILE A 88 -9.98 -6.90 14.35
C ILE A 88 -10.84 -7.08 15.60
N LYS A 89 -11.70 -6.11 15.94
CA LYS A 89 -12.64 -6.21 17.08
C LYS A 89 -13.60 -7.38 16.95
N ALA A 90 -14.00 -7.71 15.73
CA ALA A 90 -14.86 -8.86 15.43
C ALA A 90 -14.09 -10.19 15.32
N ASN A 91 -12.77 -10.19 15.49
CA ASN A 91 -11.87 -11.31 15.24
C ASN A 91 -12.08 -11.97 13.87
N LYS A 92 -12.32 -11.13 12.84
CA LYS A 92 -12.63 -11.57 11.48
C LYS A 92 -11.99 -10.64 10.45
N ILE A 93 -10.66 -10.65 10.37
CA ILE A 93 -9.90 -9.88 9.39
C ILE A 93 -10.18 -10.44 8.00
N GLY A 94 -10.63 -9.56 7.09
CA GLY A 94 -11.07 -9.92 5.73
C GLY A 94 -10.04 -9.63 4.65
N THR A 95 -8.86 -9.13 5.02
CA THR A 95 -7.78 -8.83 4.06
C THR A 95 -6.56 -9.72 4.29
N ASP A 96 -5.88 -10.09 3.21
CA ASP A 96 -4.60 -10.79 3.25
C ASP A 96 -3.44 -9.80 3.23
N VAL A 97 -3.55 -8.74 2.41
CA VAL A 97 -2.51 -7.73 2.19
C VAL A 97 -3.07 -6.33 2.40
N LEU A 98 -2.32 -5.50 3.10
CA LEU A 98 -2.62 -4.08 3.35
C LEU A 98 -1.64 -3.19 2.61
N MET A 99 -2.14 -2.15 1.93
CA MET A 99 -1.34 -1.12 1.24
C MET A 99 -1.97 0.26 1.45
N VAL A 100 -1.66 0.95 2.55
CA VAL A 100 -2.16 2.30 2.87
C VAL A 100 -1.04 3.26 3.23
N ALA A 101 -1.26 4.54 3.02
CA ALA A 101 -0.24 5.58 3.19
C ALA A 101 -0.29 6.21 4.61
N ASP A 102 -0.17 5.35 5.62
CA ASP A 102 0.04 5.73 7.02
C ASP A 102 0.98 4.72 7.68
N PRO A 103 2.30 4.99 7.73
CA PRO A 103 3.26 4.07 8.33
C PRO A 103 3.03 3.81 9.82
N SER A 104 2.45 4.76 10.56
CA SER A 104 2.20 4.61 12.00
C SER A 104 1.21 3.49 12.31
N TYR A 105 0.26 3.25 11.41
CA TYR A 105 -0.71 2.17 11.56
C TYR A 105 -0.06 0.79 11.45
N TYR A 106 0.98 0.63 10.63
CA TYR A 106 1.72 -0.65 10.53
C TYR A 106 2.48 -0.96 11.80
N LEU A 107 3.05 0.05 12.46
CA LEU A 107 3.67 -0.12 13.79
C LEU A 107 2.63 -0.59 14.82
N THR A 108 1.45 0.02 14.82
CA THR A 108 0.33 -0.39 15.69
C THR A 108 -0.09 -1.85 15.43
N LEU A 109 -0.22 -2.26 14.17
CA LEU A 109 -0.57 -3.64 13.81
C LEU A 109 0.54 -4.64 14.17
N GLN A 110 1.81 -4.23 14.03
CA GLN A 110 2.97 -5.03 14.42
C GLN A 110 3.01 -5.23 15.94
N ASP A 111 2.82 -4.19 16.73
CA ASP A 111 2.76 -4.25 18.21
C ASP A 111 1.63 -5.16 18.70
N GLN A 112 0.51 -5.19 17.98
CA GLN A 112 -0.59 -6.11 18.23
C GLN A 112 -0.32 -7.55 17.75
N GLY A 113 0.82 -7.80 17.11
CA GLY A 113 1.19 -9.12 16.61
C GLY A 113 0.34 -9.63 15.43
N LEU A 114 -0.30 -8.75 14.70
CA LEU A 114 -1.26 -9.07 13.62
C LEU A 114 -0.60 -9.27 12.25
N LEU A 115 0.62 -8.76 12.06
CA LEU A 115 1.35 -8.85 10.80
C LEU A 115 2.23 -10.10 10.75
N LEU A 116 2.33 -10.70 9.56
CA LEU A 116 3.21 -11.83 9.28
C LEU A 116 4.64 -11.33 9.05
N ASP A 117 5.59 -11.84 9.84
CA ASP A 117 7.00 -11.60 9.59
C ASP A 117 7.42 -12.36 8.32
N TYR A 118 7.72 -11.63 7.27
CA TYR A 118 8.16 -12.18 5.99
C TYR A 118 9.21 -11.30 5.34
N VAL A 119 10.44 -11.75 5.36
CA VAL A 119 11.56 -11.06 4.67
C VAL A 119 11.53 -11.40 3.19
N SER A 120 10.97 -10.50 2.37
CA SER A 120 11.00 -10.62 0.92
C SER A 120 12.45 -10.69 0.40
N PRO A 121 12.77 -11.51 -0.61
CA PRO A 121 14.09 -11.50 -1.28
C PRO A 121 14.48 -10.12 -1.81
N ASN A 122 13.48 -9.28 -2.15
CA ASN A 122 13.68 -7.93 -2.69
C ASN A 122 13.79 -6.85 -1.60
N LEU A 123 13.58 -7.20 -0.31
CA LEU A 123 13.63 -6.24 0.79
C LEU A 123 14.97 -5.51 0.92
N LYS A 124 16.06 -6.17 0.51
CA LYS A 124 17.43 -5.60 0.53
C LYS A 124 17.58 -4.38 -0.37
N ASP A 125 16.80 -4.32 -1.45
CA ASP A 125 16.87 -3.27 -2.47
C ASP A 125 15.98 -2.06 -2.12
N VAL A 126 15.10 -2.18 -1.10
CA VAL A 126 14.29 -1.07 -0.60
C VAL A 126 15.16 -0.12 0.21
N ILE A 127 15.23 1.14 -0.22
CA ILE A 127 16.06 2.19 0.41
C ILE A 127 15.27 3.07 1.41
N THR A 128 13.96 2.93 1.45
CA THR A 128 13.06 3.66 2.35
C THR A 128 12.72 2.83 3.60
N ASP A 129 11.80 3.33 4.43
CA ASP A 129 11.43 2.70 5.70
C ASP A 129 10.90 1.28 5.52
N LYS A 130 11.38 0.38 6.35
CA LYS A 130 11.01 -1.03 6.39
C LYS A 130 11.28 -1.63 7.77
N ASP A 131 10.50 -2.63 8.15
CA ASP A 131 10.83 -3.47 9.31
C ASP A 131 11.93 -4.48 8.95
N LYS A 132 12.90 -4.63 9.82
CA LYS A 132 14.04 -5.57 9.62
C LYS A 132 13.64 -7.04 9.56
N ASN A 133 12.53 -7.39 10.22
CA ASN A 133 11.98 -8.75 10.25
C ASN A 133 10.95 -8.98 9.14
N GLY A 134 10.68 -7.94 8.32
CA GLY A 134 9.79 -8.01 7.19
C GLY A 134 8.30 -7.98 7.52
N ALA A 135 7.91 -7.55 8.73
CA ALA A 135 6.49 -7.40 9.06
C ALA A 135 5.79 -6.39 8.14
N TRP A 136 6.52 -5.38 7.69
CA TRP A 136 6.08 -4.41 6.69
C TRP A 136 7.27 -3.80 5.94
N SER A 137 7.02 -3.26 4.77
CA SER A 137 8.02 -2.52 3.98
C SER A 137 7.34 -1.46 3.15
N SER A 138 7.97 -0.31 2.95
CA SER A 138 7.50 0.65 1.96
C SER A 138 7.47 0.00 0.58
N VAL A 139 6.42 0.26 -0.18
CA VAL A 139 6.24 -0.22 -1.56
C VAL A 139 6.19 0.92 -2.55
N ARG A 140 5.89 2.11 -2.06
CA ARG A 140 5.96 3.38 -2.78
C ARG A 140 6.20 4.52 -1.81
N VAL A 141 6.60 5.65 -2.34
CA VAL A 141 6.70 6.91 -1.60
C VAL A 141 5.65 7.88 -2.13
N CYS A 142 5.00 8.60 -1.23
CA CYS A 142 4.11 9.69 -1.54
C CYS A 142 4.79 11.01 -1.12
N ASN A 143 4.79 11.99 -2.01
CA ASN A 143 5.30 13.32 -1.70
C ASN A 143 4.13 14.30 -1.52
N MET A 144 4.00 14.86 -0.33
CA MET A 144 3.12 16.00 -0.10
C MET A 144 3.85 17.27 -0.52
N ILE A 145 3.23 18.04 -1.40
CA ILE A 145 3.79 19.26 -2.00
C ILE A 145 2.75 20.37 -1.99
N ILE A 146 3.15 21.55 -2.43
CA ILE A 146 2.24 22.62 -2.79
C ILE A 146 2.01 22.55 -4.30
N ALA A 147 0.76 22.66 -4.73
CA ALA A 147 0.42 22.84 -6.13
C ALA A 147 -0.40 24.10 -6.33
N TYR A 148 -0.39 24.61 -7.54
CA TYR A 148 -1.18 25.77 -7.94
C TYR A 148 -1.75 25.63 -9.36
N ASN A 149 -2.80 26.40 -9.64
CA ASN A 149 -3.36 26.49 -10.97
C ASN A 149 -2.67 27.63 -11.72
N SER A 150 -1.98 27.31 -12.84
CA SER A 150 -1.21 28.29 -13.62
C SER A 150 -2.08 29.29 -14.42
N ASP A 151 -3.38 29.03 -14.55
CA ASP A 151 -4.32 30.04 -15.11
C ASP A 151 -4.72 31.08 -14.06
N LYS A 152 -4.44 30.83 -12.78
CA LYS A 152 -4.77 31.73 -11.66
C LYS A 152 -3.55 32.41 -11.05
N LEU A 153 -2.40 31.75 -11.08
CA LEU A 153 -1.16 32.23 -10.50
C LEU A 153 -0.01 32.11 -11.49
N LYS A 154 0.82 33.14 -11.55
CA LYS A 154 2.13 33.04 -12.18
C LYS A 154 3.09 32.25 -11.28
N PRO A 155 4.13 31.62 -11.86
CA PRO A 155 5.13 30.88 -11.08
C PRO A 155 5.80 31.69 -9.97
N GLU A 156 6.08 32.97 -10.25
CA GLU A 156 6.70 33.90 -9.28
C GLU A 156 5.81 34.25 -8.10
N ASP A 157 4.47 34.18 -8.27
CA ASP A 157 3.47 34.52 -7.24
C ASP A 157 3.04 33.29 -6.43
N ALA A 158 3.38 32.08 -6.88
CA ALA A 158 3.01 30.84 -6.19
C ALA A 158 3.72 30.71 -4.82
N PRO A 159 3.07 30.05 -3.83
CA PRO A 159 3.72 29.79 -2.53
C PRO A 159 4.96 28.92 -2.73
N LYS A 160 6.09 29.29 -2.13
CA LYS A 160 7.38 28.58 -2.24
C LYS A 160 7.75 27.79 -1.00
N SER A 161 7.00 27.95 0.08
CA SER A 161 7.24 27.25 1.34
C SER A 161 5.91 26.92 2.02
N TRP A 162 5.93 25.96 2.95
CA TRP A 162 4.77 25.69 3.80
C TRP A 162 4.39 26.92 4.62
N LYS A 163 5.41 27.68 5.05
CA LYS A 163 5.18 28.91 5.81
C LYS A 163 4.46 29.98 5.00
N ASP A 164 4.69 30.07 3.69
CA ASP A 164 4.01 31.05 2.84
C ASP A 164 2.50 30.90 2.85
N LEU A 165 1.99 29.67 3.07
CA LEU A 165 0.53 29.42 3.16
C LEU A 165 -0.13 30.14 4.32
N THR A 166 0.64 30.65 5.31
CA THR A 166 0.12 31.45 6.42
C THR A 166 0.03 32.96 6.10
N ASP A 167 0.56 33.40 4.95
CA ASP A 167 0.46 34.79 4.54
C ASP A 167 -1.01 35.18 4.29
N PRO A 168 -1.50 36.32 4.85
CA PRO A 168 -2.87 36.80 4.64
C PRO A 168 -3.32 36.97 3.18
N LYS A 169 -2.40 37.09 2.23
CA LYS A 169 -2.72 37.14 0.78
C LYS A 169 -3.43 35.88 0.29
N TRP A 170 -3.28 34.77 1.00
CA TRP A 170 -3.88 33.47 0.68
C TRP A 170 -5.26 33.25 1.30
N LYS A 171 -5.78 34.21 2.07
CA LYS A 171 -7.05 34.05 2.77
C LYS A 171 -8.18 33.59 1.85
N GLY A 172 -8.77 32.44 2.16
CA GLY A 172 -9.86 31.80 1.41
C GLY A 172 -9.49 31.25 0.04
N LYS A 173 -8.19 31.21 -0.33
CA LYS A 173 -7.71 30.80 -1.67
C LYS A 173 -6.96 29.48 -1.68
N ILE A 174 -6.75 28.86 -0.52
CA ILE A 174 -5.95 27.66 -0.35
C ILE A 174 -6.73 26.53 0.29
N ALA A 175 -6.30 25.30 0.04
CA ALA A 175 -6.90 24.10 0.59
C ALA A 175 -5.85 23.06 1.04
N MET A 176 -6.31 22.15 1.91
CA MET A 176 -5.56 20.96 2.33
C MET A 176 -6.49 19.75 2.42
N PRO A 177 -5.98 18.51 2.27
CA PRO A 177 -6.80 17.33 2.50
C PRO A 177 -7.11 17.17 3.99
N ASN A 178 -8.28 16.59 4.29
CA ASN A 178 -8.71 16.34 5.66
C ASN A 178 -7.84 15.23 6.29
N PRO A 179 -7.10 15.50 7.36
CA PRO A 179 -6.26 14.50 8.02
C PRO A 179 -7.07 13.37 8.68
N MET A 180 -8.37 13.58 8.94
CA MET A 180 -9.27 12.54 9.47
C MET A 180 -9.77 11.57 8.40
N LEU A 181 -9.46 11.81 7.12
CA LEU A 181 -9.89 10.97 5.99
C LEU A 181 -8.72 10.53 5.10
N SER A 182 -7.61 11.24 5.15
CA SER A 182 -6.43 11.04 4.32
C SER A 182 -5.18 10.79 5.18
N GLY A 183 -4.63 9.57 5.14
CA GLY A 183 -3.41 9.23 5.88
C GLY A 183 -2.22 10.08 5.49
N THR A 184 -2.09 10.43 4.19
CA THR A 184 -1.02 11.34 3.77
C THR A 184 -1.17 12.76 4.34
N ALA A 185 -2.39 13.23 4.51
CA ALA A 185 -2.64 14.49 5.21
C ALA A 185 -2.38 14.37 6.70
N TYR A 186 -2.72 13.23 7.32
CA TYR A 186 -2.42 12.95 8.73
C TYR A 186 -0.92 13.03 9.01
N VAL A 187 -0.11 12.34 8.21
CA VAL A 187 1.36 12.38 8.32
C VAL A 187 1.89 13.79 8.06
N ALA A 188 1.34 14.50 7.06
CA ALA A 188 1.75 15.87 6.75
C ALA A 188 1.45 16.84 7.89
N VAL A 189 0.29 16.72 8.54
CA VAL A 189 -0.05 17.52 9.74
C VAL A 189 0.96 17.24 10.85
N GLY A 190 1.30 15.98 11.12
CA GLY A 190 2.31 15.62 12.12
C GLY A 190 3.67 16.27 11.83
N ALA A 191 4.16 16.14 10.58
CA ALA A 191 5.44 16.71 10.16
C ALA A 191 5.47 18.25 10.24
N LEU A 192 4.37 18.93 9.87
CA LEU A 192 4.27 20.38 9.96
C LEU A 192 4.12 20.87 11.40
N ALA A 193 3.40 20.11 12.25
CA ALA A 193 3.32 20.40 13.68
C ALA A 193 4.67 20.26 14.38
N ASP A 194 5.45 19.25 14.03
CA ASP A 194 6.81 19.06 14.53
C ASP A 194 7.73 20.22 14.12
N LYS A 195 7.60 20.66 12.86
CA LYS A 195 8.45 21.71 12.29
C LYS A 195 8.10 23.14 12.76
N TYR A 196 6.80 23.45 12.84
CA TYR A 196 6.33 24.83 13.05
C TYR A 196 5.48 25.02 14.30
N GLY A 197 5.20 23.97 15.07
CA GLY A 197 4.24 24.01 16.17
C GLY A 197 2.78 24.01 15.69
N TRP A 198 1.86 23.87 16.64
CA TRP A 198 0.42 23.89 16.36
C TRP A 198 -0.09 25.27 15.94
N GLU A 199 0.61 26.34 16.31
CA GLU A 199 0.33 27.74 15.93
C GLU A 199 0.30 27.92 14.41
N TYR A 200 1.04 27.09 13.67
CA TYR A 200 0.98 27.07 12.21
C TYR A 200 -0.44 26.79 11.70
N PHE A 201 -1.12 25.83 12.30
CA PHE A 201 -2.48 25.48 11.93
C PHE A 201 -3.50 26.53 12.38
N ASP A 202 -3.26 27.24 13.48
CA ASP A 202 -4.09 28.40 13.86
C ASP A 202 -3.96 29.52 12.84
N GLN A 203 -2.77 29.74 12.28
CA GLN A 203 -2.55 30.72 11.20
C GLN A 203 -3.23 30.28 9.90
N LEU A 204 -3.15 28.99 9.51
CA LEU A 204 -3.87 28.45 8.36
C LEU A 204 -5.39 28.61 8.53
N LYS A 205 -5.90 28.35 9.71
CA LYS A 205 -7.32 28.56 10.06
C LYS A 205 -7.72 30.03 9.95
N ALA A 206 -6.88 30.95 10.44
CA ALA A 206 -7.11 32.40 10.29
C ALA A 206 -7.12 32.84 8.83
N ASN A 207 -6.41 32.12 7.96
CA ASN A 207 -6.44 32.27 6.50
C ASN A 207 -7.62 31.56 5.82
N ASP A 208 -8.61 31.08 6.57
CA ASP A 208 -9.77 30.35 6.03
C ASP A 208 -9.37 29.19 5.11
N ILE A 209 -8.28 28.43 5.47
CA ILE A 209 -7.90 27.27 4.70
C ILE A 209 -9.06 26.30 4.57
N ARG A 210 -9.35 25.84 3.35
CA ARG A 210 -10.41 24.86 3.12
C ARG A 210 -9.87 23.45 3.33
N VAL A 211 -10.62 22.66 4.08
CA VAL A 211 -10.30 21.25 4.35
C VAL A 211 -11.22 20.36 3.53
N GLU A 212 -10.66 19.65 2.56
CA GLU A 212 -11.41 18.85 1.60
C GLU A 212 -11.31 17.35 1.94
N GLU A 213 -12.24 16.55 1.43
CA GLU A 213 -12.31 15.11 1.71
C GLU A 213 -10.99 14.37 1.47
N GLY A 214 -10.22 14.78 0.45
CA GLY A 214 -8.92 14.20 0.14
C GLY A 214 -8.26 14.82 -1.08
N ASN A 215 -7.12 14.25 -1.48
CA ASN A 215 -6.32 14.80 -2.58
C ASN A 215 -7.08 14.87 -3.92
N SER A 216 -7.98 13.91 -4.20
CA SER A 216 -8.80 13.92 -5.43
C SER A 216 -9.79 15.08 -5.47
N ALA A 217 -10.40 15.42 -4.33
CA ALA A 217 -11.29 16.59 -4.23
C ALA A 217 -10.51 17.89 -4.47
N ILE A 218 -9.35 18.03 -3.84
CA ILE A 218 -8.46 19.18 -4.05
C ILE A 218 -8.00 19.28 -5.50
N GLN A 219 -7.57 18.17 -6.11
CA GLN A 219 -7.17 18.12 -7.50
C GLN A 219 -8.25 18.72 -8.42
N ASN A 220 -9.50 18.29 -8.24
CA ASN A 220 -10.61 18.77 -9.07
C ASN A 220 -10.88 20.28 -8.86
N LYS A 221 -10.82 20.75 -7.61
CA LYS A 221 -11.05 22.15 -7.28
C LYS A 221 -9.91 23.08 -7.70
N LEU A 222 -8.66 22.58 -7.69
CA LEU A 222 -7.53 23.29 -8.32
C LEU A 222 -7.73 23.41 -9.83
N LEU A 223 -8.17 22.33 -10.52
CA LEU A 223 -8.44 22.34 -11.96
C LEU A 223 -9.49 23.38 -12.33
N THR A 224 -10.58 23.47 -11.59
CA THR A 224 -11.64 24.46 -11.82
C THR A 224 -11.24 25.86 -11.40
N GLY A 225 -10.11 26.03 -10.71
CA GLY A 225 -9.65 27.32 -10.19
C GLY A 225 -10.44 27.82 -8.99
N GLU A 226 -11.17 26.93 -8.28
CA GLU A 226 -11.82 27.26 -7.00
C GLU A 226 -10.76 27.62 -5.94
N TYR A 227 -9.62 26.93 -5.95
CA TYR A 227 -8.44 27.29 -5.17
C TYR A 227 -7.30 27.74 -6.08
N ALA A 228 -6.54 28.71 -5.60
CA ALA A 228 -5.36 29.19 -6.31
C ALA A 228 -4.16 28.27 -6.09
N ALA A 229 -3.99 27.77 -4.84
CA ALA A 229 -2.97 26.81 -4.45
C ALA A 229 -3.51 25.84 -3.39
N ALA A 230 -2.84 24.71 -3.21
CA ALA A 230 -3.22 23.74 -2.20
C ALA A 230 -2.05 22.83 -1.80
N MET A 231 -2.14 22.28 -0.58
CA MET A 231 -1.40 21.11 -0.14
C MET A 231 -2.01 19.88 -0.82
N ILE A 232 -1.21 19.08 -1.53
CA ILE A 232 -1.70 17.93 -2.30
C ILE A 232 -0.56 16.93 -2.58
N LEU A 233 -0.90 15.70 -2.92
CA LEU A 233 0.09 14.73 -3.39
C LEU A 233 0.59 15.08 -4.80
N GLU A 234 1.91 14.97 -4.98
CA GLU A 234 2.61 15.24 -6.23
C GLU A 234 2.07 14.41 -7.39
N GLU A 235 1.81 13.12 -7.18
CA GLU A 235 1.28 12.20 -8.19
C GLU A 235 -0.05 12.66 -8.80
N ASN A 236 -0.90 13.33 -8.02
CA ASN A 236 -2.17 13.88 -8.50
C ASN A 236 -1.96 15.02 -9.50
N VAL A 237 -0.90 15.79 -9.31
CA VAL A 237 -0.56 16.95 -10.15
C VAL A 237 0.18 16.51 -11.40
N LEU A 238 1.28 15.78 -11.24
CA LEU A 238 2.16 15.38 -12.34
C LEU A 238 1.43 14.52 -13.37
N LYS A 239 0.57 13.61 -12.93
CA LYS A 239 -0.24 12.80 -13.82
C LYS A 239 -1.09 13.66 -14.76
N LEU A 240 -1.82 14.62 -14.25
CA LEU A 240 -2.70 15.46 -15.04
C LEU A 240 -1.92 16.47 -15.90
N ALA A 241 -0.92 17.11 -15.33
CA ALA A 241 -0.09 18.06 -16.06
C ALA A 241 0.60 17.42 -17.27
N ASN A 242 1.09 16.20 -17.14
CA ASN A 242 1.87 15.53 -18.19
C ASN A 242 1.02 14.67 -19.14
N THR A 243 -0.13 14.15 -18.72
CA THR A 243 -0.96 13.29 -19.57
C THR A 243 -2.09 14.03 -20.27
N LYS A 244 -2.56 15.16 -19.70
CA LYS A 244 -3.72 15.90 -20.21
C LYS A 244 -3.43 17.36 -20.46
N ASN A 245 -2.20 17.82 -20.22
CA ASN A 245 -1.79 19.22 -20.33
C ASN A 245 -2.68 20.17 -19.50
N GLU A 246 -3.12 19.71 -18.32
CA GLU A 246 -3.94 20.51 -17.42
C GLU A 246 -3.12 21.63 -16.76
N PRO A 247 -3.74 22.77 -16.37
CA PRO A 247 -3.05 23.95 -15.86
C PRO A 247 -2.62 23.78 -14.38
N LEU A 248 -2.17 22.59 -14.00
CA LEU A 248 -1.64 22.32 -12.68
C LEU A 248 -0.11 22.33 -12.69
N LYS A 249 0.47 23.02 -11.73
CA LYS A 249 1.93 23.09 -11.54
C LYS A 249 2.29 22.77 -10.11
N VAL A 250 3.43 22.09 -9.94
CA VAL A 250 4.03 21.82 -8.63
C VAL A 250 4.85 23.04 -8.21
N SER A 251 4.73 23.40 -6.95
CA SER A 251 5.68 24.27 -6.23
C SER A 251 6.30 23.42 -5.12
N TYR A 252 7.55 23.00 -5.34
CA TYR A 252 8.29 22.24 -4.31
C TYR A 252 8.66 23.20 -3.17
N PRO A 253 8.21 22.91 -1.93
CA PRO A 253 8.50 23.78 -0.80
C PRO A 253 10.02 23.85 -0.53
N GLU A 254 10.58 25.07 -0.49
CA GLU A 254 12.00 25.32 -0.18
C GLU A 254 12.36 24.88 1.23
N ASP A 255 11.37 24.84 2.12
CA ASP A 255 11.47 24.37 3.50
C ASP A 255 11.25 22.85 3.64
N GLY A 256 11.20 22.13 2.52
CA GLY A 256 11.25 20.67 2.42
C GLY A 256 9.92 20.04 2.00
N VAL A 257 10.01 19.07 1.10
CA VAL A 257 8.90 18.19 0.72
C VAL A 257 8.62 17.21 1.87
N ILE A 258 7.36 16.93 2.16
CA ILE A 258 7.01 15.92 3.16
C ILE A 258 6.95 14.57 2.46
N ILE A 259 7.93 13.72 2.77
CA ILE A 259 8.07 12.38 2.21
C ILE A 259 7.29 11.41 3.10
N ILE A 260 6.37 10.66 2.51
CA ILE A 260 5.47 9.76 3.22
C ILE A 260 5.63 8.35 2.67
N PRO A 261 6.28 7.46 3.42
CA PRO A 261 6.31 6.04 3.07
C PRO A 261 4.90 5.46 3.02
N SER A 262 4.62 4.64 2.01
CA SER A 262 3.35 3.92 1.88
C SER A 262 3.63 2.43 1.92
N PRO A 263 3.49 1.79 3.10
CA PRO A 263 3.90 0.42 3.28
C PRO A 263 2.94 -0.62 2.70
N ILE A 264 3.48 -1.85 2.54
CA ILE A 264 2.76 -3.09 2.29
C ILE A 264 3.03 -4.06 3.45
N ALA A 265 2.02 -4.81 3.86
CA ALA A 265 2.15 -5.85 4.88
C ALA A 265 1.17 -7.01 4.63
N ILE A 266 1.48 -8.18 5.18
CA ILE A 266 0.64 -9.38 5.15
C ILE A 266 0.05 -9.58 6.54
N PHE A 267 -1.26 -9.83 6.63
CA PHE A 267 -1.88 -10.23 7.90
C PHE A 267 -1.61 -11.70 8.21
N LYS A 268 -1.29 -12.03 9.49
CA LYS A 268 -1.16 -13.43 9.96
C LYS A 268 -2.42 -14.26 9.74
N ALA A 269 -3.59 -13.60 9.68
CA ALA A 269 -4.88 -14.24 9.46
C ALA A 269 -5.12 -14.66 8.00
N THR A 270 -4.19 -14.40 7.08
CA THR A 270 -4.32 -14.78 5.66
C THR A 270 -4.54 -16.28 5.50
N LYS A 271 -5.44 -16.62 4.58
CA LYS A 271 -5.71 -18.02 4.19
C LYS A 271 -4.85 -18.47 3.01
N ASN A 272 -4.17 -17.54 2.36
CA ASN A 272 -3.26 -17.79 1.24
C ASN A 272 -1.91 -17.11 1.45
N PRO A 273 -1.10 -17.57 2.42
CA PRO A 273 0.17 -16.94 2.73
C PRO A 273 1.15 -16.94 1.55
N GLU A 274 1.15 -18.00 0.74
CA GLU A 274 2.05 -18.09 -0.42
C GLU A 274 1.66 -17.10 -1.52
N GLY A 275 0.37 -16.92 -1.80
CA GLY A 275 -0.11 -15.88 -2.71
C GLY A 275 0.17 -14.47 -2.20
N ALA A 276 -0.03 -14.23 -0.89
CA ALA A 276 0.25 -12.94 -0.28
C ALA A 276 1.76 -12.59 -0.32
N LYS A 277 2.64 -13.55 -0.01
CA LYS A 277 4.10 -13.38 -0.10
C LYS A 277 4.54 -13.09 -1.55
N ALA A 278 4.05 -13.87 -2.51
CA ALA A 278 4.36 -13.66 -3.91
C ALA A 278 3.93 -12.27 -4.41
N LEU A 279 2.79 -11.78 -3.94
CA LEU A 279 2.31 -10.44 -4.25
C LEU A 279 3.23 -9.36 -3.65
N VAL A 280 3.68 -9.52 -2.39
CA VAL A 280 4.67 -8.61 -1.76
C VAL A 280 5.99 -8.66 -2.53
N ASP A 281 6.50 -9.84 -2.88
CA ASP A 281 7.74 -9.99 -3.62
C ASP A 281 7.67 -9.29 -4.98
N TRP A 282 6.53 -9.44 -5.67
CA TRP A 282 6.32 -8.77 -6.95
C TRP A 282 6.31 -7.24 -6.80
N TRP A 283 5.59 -6.71 -5.81
CA TRP A 283 5.54 -5.26 -5.58
C TRP A 283 6.92 -4.66 -5.28
N LEU A 284 7.78 -5.40 -4.56
CA LEU A 284 9.14 -4.98 -4.24
C LEU A 284 10.15 -5.31 -5.34
N SER A 285 9.76 -6.07 -6.38
CA SER A 285 10.62 -6.38 -7.52
C SER A 285 10.76 -5.20 -8.48
N LYS A 286 11.74 -5.31 -9.39
CA LYS A 286 11.93 -4.33 -10.46
C LYS A 286 10.65 -4.12 -11.29
N ASP A 287 9.93 -5.18 -11.63
CA ASP A 287 8.70 -5.09 -12.44
C ASP A 287 7.57 -4.40 -11.66
N GLY A 288 7.41 -4.72 -10.38
CA GLY A 288 6.45 -4.05 -9.51
C GLY A 288 6.79 -2.57 -9.33
N GLN A 289 8.05 -2.25 -9.09
CA GLN A 289 8.50 -0.86 -8.95
C GLN A 289 8.39 -0.07 -10.27
N GLN A 290 8.60 -0.72 -11.41
CA GLN A 290 8.34 -0.10 -12.70
C GLN A 290 6.84 0.20 -12.89
N ALA A 291 5.96 -0.68 -12.45
CA ALA A 291 4.52 -0.44 -12.44
C ALA A 291 4.14 0.73 -11.50
N VAL A 292 4.79 0.87 -10.34
CA VAL A 292 4.63 2.02 -9.43
C VAL A 292 4.93 3.33 -10.16
N VAL A 293 6.08 3.41 -10.85
CA VAL A 293 6.49 4.60 -11.61
C VAL A 293 5.54 4.89 -12.79
N GLN A 294 5.05 3.87 -13.48
CA GLN A 294 4.02 4.03 -14.53
C GLN A 294 2.70 4.61 -13.98
N GLY A 295 2.41 4.40 -12.71
CA GLY A 295 1.29 5.00 -11.98
C GLY A 295 1.53 6.43 -11.50
N TRP A 296 2.65 7.08 -11.90
CA TRP A 296 3.08 8.39 -11.42
C TRP A 296 3.42 8.46 -9.93
N MET A 297 3.68 7.30 -9.32
CA MET A 297 4.09 7.17 -7.94
C MET A 297 5.61 7.00 -7.86
N HIS A 298 6.22 7.29 -6.70
CA HIS A 298 7.65 7.14 -6.50
C HIS A 298 7.99 5.73 -6.01
N SER A 299 9.05 5.16 -6.60
CA SER A 299 9.63 3.88 -6.17
C SER A 299 10.34 3.98 -4.81
N VAL A 300 10.66 2.84 -4.21
CA VAL A 300 11.33 2.67 -2.92
C VAL A 300 12.75 2.18 -3.05
#